data_a446920bdd8a97f5071904ab3a0555bb
#
_entry.id   a446920bdd8a97f5071904ab3a0555bb
#
_cell.length_a   1.000
_cell.length_b   1.000
_cell.length_c   1.000
_cell.angle_alpha   90.00
_cell.angle_beta   90.00
_cell.angle_gamma   90.00
#
_symmetry.space_group_name_H-M   'P 1'
#
loop_
_entity.id
_entity.type
_entity.pdbx_description
1 polymer ?
#
loop_
_entity_poly.entity_id
_entity_poly.type
_entity_poly.pdbx_seq_one_letter_code
_entity_poly.pdbx_strand_id
1 'polypeptide(L)'
;LQNADLVVATPGRLLDLQRSMQLKLDQVQFLVVDEADRMLDLGFSDDLAEINALTAQRRQTMMFSATFAPRIQQLAMRVMHDNGKHVQKVQIDSPQEQHANIKQVLFWADNADHKRKLLDHWLRDASINQAIVFASTQIECDGLATELQQ
;
A
#
# COMPACT_ATOMS: atom_id res chain seq x y z
N LEU A 1 12.66 14.87 20.72
CA LEU A 1 12.08 13.56 21.11
C LEU A 1 12.80 13.04 22.36
N GLN A 2 12.56 13.68 23.53
CA GLN A 2 13.12 13.18 24.78
C GLN A 2 12.14 12.16 25.37
N ASN A 3 12.63 10.93 25.56
CA ASN A 3 11.95 9.85 26.30
C ASN A 3 10.56 9.46 25.76
N ALA A 4 10.41 9.30 24.47
CA ALA A 4 9.19 8.76 23.89
C ALA A 4 9.13 7.23 24.09
N ASP A 5 8.05 6.72 24.66
CA ASP A 5 7.80 5.28 24.78
C ASP A 5 7.26 4.69 23.48
N LEU A 6 6.59 5.49 22.67
CA LEU A 6 6.04 5.12 21.37
C LEU A 6 6.40 6.16 20.33
N VAL A 7 6.91 5.71 19.19
CA VAL A 7 7.19 6.55 18.02
C VAL A 7 6.36 6.04 16.85
N VAL A 8 5.60 6.92 16.21
CA VAL A 8 4.84 6.65 14.99
C VAL A 8 5.39 7.55 13.89
N ALA A 9 5.85 6.95 12.81
CA ALA A 9 6.48 7.69 11.72
C ALA A 9 6.39 6.92 10.40
N THR A 10 6.56 7.63 9.30
CA THR A 10 6.86 7.01 8.00
C THR A 10 8.32 6.53 7.97
N PRO A 11 8.67 5.51 7.16
CA PRO A 11 10.02 4.96 7.13
C PRO A 11 11.10 6.01 6.86
N GLY A 12 10.90 6.85 5.84
CA GLY A 12 11.87 7.90 5.49
C GLY A 12 12.09 8.90 6.61
N ARG A 13 11.01 9.36 7.27
CA ARG A 13 11.14 10.30 8.38
C ARG A 13 11.81 9.70 9.60
N LEU A 14 11.53 8.44 9.88
CA LEU A 14 12.19 7.72 10.97
C LEU A 14 13.70 7.62 10.77
N LEU A 15 14.12 7.27 9.54
CA LEU A 15 15.53 7.18 9.18
C LEU A 15 16.22 8.54 9.19
N ASP A 16 15.57 9.61 8.75
CA ASP A 16 16.10 10.97 8.84
C ASP A 16 16.41 11.37 10.28
N LEU A 17 15.48 11.09 11.18
CA LEU A 17 15.68 11.39 12.61
C LEU A 17 16.79 10.54 13.24
N GLN A 18 16.90 9.29 12.83
CA GLN A 18 17.98 8.41 13.28
C GLN A 18 19.34 8.87 12.75
N ARG A 19 19.47 9.18 11.47
CA ARG A 19 20.71 9.65 10.85
C ARG A 19 21.17 11.00 11.38
N SER A 20 20.23 11.88 11.72
CA SER A 20 20.52 13.16 12.37
C SER A 20 20.75 13.07 13.88
N MET A 21 20.85 11.85 14.42
CA MET A 21 21.06 11.57 15.84
C MET A 21 19.99 12.16 16.79
N GLN A 22 18.82 12.46 16.27
CA GLN A 22 17.67 12.95 17.06
C GLN A 22 16.84 11.81 17.65
N LEU A 23 17.01 10.61 17.12
CA LEU A 23 16.32 9.40 17.57
C LEU A 23 17.29 8.22 17.53
N LYS A 24 17.29 7.42 18.60
CA LYS A 24 18.01 6.15 18.67
C LYS A 24 17.03 5.00 18.59
N LEU A 25 17.34 3.98 17.79
CA LEU A 25 16.47 2.80 17.57
C LEU A 25 17.03 1.52 18.21
N ASP A 26 18.20 1.59 18.87
CA ASP A 26 18.89 0.46 19.49
C ASP A 26 18.17 -0.13 20.70
N GLN A 27 17.23 0.61 21.33
CA GLN A 27 16.44 0.18 22.47
C GLN A 27 15.01 -0.20 22.11
N VAL A 28 14.67 -0.23 20.82
CA VAL A 28 13.33 -0.62 20.36
C VAL A 28 13.07 -2.08 20.67
N GLN A 29 11.96 -2.36 21.36
CA GLN A 29 11.55 -3.71 21.72
C GLN A 29 10.48 -4.27 20.78
N PHE A 30 9.64 -3.41 20.23
CA PHE A 30 8.54 -3.77 19.34
C PHE A 30 8.61 -2.95 18.06
N LEU A 31 8.58 -3.62 16.92
CA LEU A 31 8.44 -3.00 15.62
C LEU A 31 7.09 -3.36 15.01
N VAL A 32 6.33 -2.35 14.64
CA VAL A 32 5.05 -2.52 13.95
C VAL A 32 5.15 -1.90 12.57
N VAL A 33 4.88 -2.70 11.55
CA VAL A 33 4.81 -2.26 10.15
C VAL A 33 3.35 -2.36 9.73
N ASP A 34 2.69 -1.24 9.61
CA ASP A 34 1.30 -1.17 9.19
C ASP A 34 1.20 -0.78 7.71
N GLU A 35 0.14 -1.21 7.04
CA GLU A 35 -0.06 -1.00 5.60
C GLU A 35 1.18 -1.41 4.77
N ALA A 36 1.72 -2.61 5.01
CA ALA A 36 2.97 -3.06 4.39
C ALA A 36 2.90 -3.12 2.86
N ASP A 37 1.75 -3.48 2.28
CA ASP A 37 1.51 -3.45 0.84
C ASP A 37 1.64 -2.03 0.28
N ARG A 38 1.09 -1.04 0.95
CA ARG A 38 1.22 0.35 0.55
C ARG A 38 2.65 0.87 0.68
N MET A 39 3.36 0.51 1.74
CA MET A 39 4.78 0.87 1.90
C MET A 39 5.62 0.29 0.77
N LEU A 40 5.35 -0.95 0.36
CA LEU A 40 6.02 -1.58 -0.77
C LEU A 40 5.73 -0.86 -2.09
N ASP A 41 4.47 -0.49 -2.35
CA ASP A 41 4.05 0.25 -3.54
C ASP A 41 4.69 1.65 -3.61
N LEU A 42 4.92 2.29 -2.46
CA LEU A 42 5.60 3.58 -2.36
C LEU A 42 7.14 3.48 -2.40
N GLY A 43 7.70 2.29 -2.53
CA GLY A 43 9.14 2.07 -2.68
C GLY A 43 9.95 2.05 -1.38
N PHE A 44 9.33 1.84 -0.21
CA PHE A 44 9.98 1.82 1.10
C PHE A 44 10.63 0.48 1.48
N SER A 45 10.80 -0.45 0.54
CA SER A 45 11.37 -1.78 0.83
C SER A 45 12.77 -1.72 1.45
N ASP A 46 13.63 -0.86 0.93
CA ASP A 46 15.00 -0.71 1.42
C ASP A 46 15.04 0.04 2.76
N ASP A 47 14.20 1.05 2.92
CA ASP A 47 14.05 1.76 4.19
C ASP A 47 13.58 0.83 5.31
N LEU A 48 12.63 -0.05 5.04
CA LEU A 48 12.17 -1.06 5.99
C LEU A 48 13.27 -2.07 6.33
N ALA A 49 14.10 -2.46 5.38
CA ALA A 49 15.25 -3.33 5.63
C ALA A 49 16.29 -2.64 6.51
N GLU A 50 16.54 -1.34 6.32
CA GLU A 50 17.44 -0.55 7.19
C GLU A 50 16.87 -0.42 8.61
N ILE A 51 15.57 -0.13 8.76
CA ILE A 51 14.90 -0.09 10.06
C ILE A 51 15.00 -1.44 10.77
N ASN A 52 14.81 -2.53 10.04
CA ASN A 52 14.97 -3.89 10.56
C ASN A 52 16.38 -4.09 11.15
N ALA A 53 17.42 -3.68 10.43
CA ALA A 53 18.81 -3.78 10.90
C ALA A 53 19.08 -2.90 12.13
N LEU A 54 18.55 -1.67 12.16
CA LEU A 54 18.71 -0.73 13.28
C LEU A 54 17.96 -1.15 14.55
N THR A 55 16.97 -2.02 14.42
CA THR A 55 16.14 -2.55 15.53
C THR A 55 16.39 -4.04 15.79
N ALA A 56 17.59 -4.52 15.52
CA ALA A 56 17.94 -5.94 15.60
C ALA A 56 17.74 -6.56 17.00
N GLN A 57 17.81 -5.76 18.05
CA GLN A 57 17.61 -6.18 19.45
C GLN A 57 16.13 -6.29 19.86
N ARG A 58 15.21 -5.97 18.97
CA ARG A 58 13.79 -6.01 19.28
C ARG A 58 13.30 -7.42 19.65
N ARG A 59 12.30 -7.48 20.48
CA ARG A 59 11.71 -8.73 20.97
C ARG A 59 10.62 -9.28 20.05
N GLN A 60 9.89 -8.38 19.36
CA GLN A 60 8.75 -8.77 18.53
C GLN A 60 8.61 -7.83 17.34
N THR A 61 8.17 -8.41 16.22
CA THR A 61 7.78 -7.68 15.02
C THR A 61 6.35 -8.06 14.66
N MET A 62 5.53 -7.07 14.35
CA MET A 62 4.18 -7.27 13.83
C MET A 62 4.06 -6.54 12.49
N MET A 63 3.54 -7.23 11.49
CA MET A 63 3.32 -6.68 10.17
C MET A 63 1.86 -6.85 9.76
N PHE A 64 1.24 -5.76 9.34
CA PHE A 64 -0.15 -5.73 8.89
C PHE A 64 -0.21 -5.32 7.42
N SER A 65 -1.01 -6.03 6.65
CA SER A 65 -1.20 -5.77 5.23
C SER A 65 -2.60 -6.19 4.80
N ALA A 66 -3.22 -5.43 3.90
CA ALA A 66 -4.52 -5.77 3.33
C ALA A 66 -4.41 -6.92 2.32
N THR A 67 -3.23 -7.16 1.75
CA THR A 67 -2.97 -8.20 0.76
C THR A 67 -1.82 -9.11 1.20
N PHE A 68 -1.84 -10.37 0.74
CA PHE A 68 -0.79 -11.35 0.96
C PHE A 68 -0.17 -11.85 -0.36
N ALA A 69 -0.04 -10.95 -1.33
CA ALA A 69 0.64 -11.24 -2.59
C ALA A 69 2.09 -11.74 -2.35
N PRO A 70 2.68 -12.53 -3.27
CA PRO A 70 4.04 -13.06 -3.12
C PRO A 70 5.08 -12.01 -2.77
N ARG A 71 4.96 -10.80 -3.32
CA ARG A 71 5.85 -9.65 -3.00
C ARG A 71 5.78 -9.22 -1.54
N ILE A 72 4.60 -9.31 -0.90
CA ILE A 72 4.43 -9.00 0.53
C ILE A 72 5.05 -10.09 1.39
N GLN A 73 4.95 -11.34 0.98
CA GLN A 73 5.61 -12.46 1.66
C GLN A 73 7.14 -12.30 1.60
N GLN A 74 7.70 -11.87 0.47
CA GLN A 74 9.13 -11.58 0.35
C GLN A 74 9.55 -10.41 1.25
N LEU A 75 8.75 -9.35 1.33
CA LEU A 75 9.00 -8.25 2.26
C LEU A 75 8.98 -8.75 3.70
N ALA A 76 8.01 -9.57 4.07
CA ALA A 76 7.93 -10.16 5.40
C ALA A 76 9.21 -10.93 5.76
N MET A 77 9.75 -11.72 4.85
CA MET A 77 11.01 -12.44 5.06
C MET A 77 12.21 -11.51 5.31
N ARG A 78 12.18 -10.30 4.77
CA ARG A 78 13.27 -9.30 4.96
C ARG A 78 13.12 -8.50 6.26
N VAL A 79 11.91 -8.33 6.76
CA VAL A 79 11.58 -7.43 7.86
C VAL A 79 11.24 -8.16 9.15
N MET A 80 10.69 -9.37 9.04
CA MET A 80 10.30 -10.15 10.21
C MET A 80 11.52 -10.83 10.87
N HIS A 81 11.37 -11.15 12.16
CA HIS A 81 12.39 -11.81 12.96
C HIS A 81 12.84 -13.13 12.31
N ASP A 82 14.10 -13.48 12.44
CA ASP A 82 14.70 -14.72 11.94
C ASP A 82 14.43 -14.99 10.44
N ASN A 83 14.40 -13.96 9.62
CA ASN A 83 14.05 -14.08 8.20
C ASN A 83 12.72 -14.82 7.97
N GLY A 84 11.78 -14.61 8.85
CA GLY A 84 10.44 -15.18 8.74
C GLY A 84 10.28 -16.64 9.22
N LYS A 85 11.29 -17.25 9.84
CA LYS A 85 11.26 -18.67 10.21
C LYS A 85 10.22 -19.02 11.29
N HIS A 86 9.93 -18.11 12.20
CA HIS A 86 9.00 -18.33 13.32
C HIS A 86 7.81 -17.38 13.27
N VAL A 87 7.45 -16.92 12.08
CA VAL A 87 6.34 -15.98 11.90
C VAL A 87 5.02 -16.73 11.96
N GLN A 88 4.15 -16.32 12.87
CA GLN A 88 2.77 -16.74 12.87
C GLN A 88 1.98 -15.86 11.90
N LYS A 89 1.43 -16.47 10.85
CA LYS A 89 0.54 -15.81 9.91
C LYS A 89 -0.90 -15.93 10.41
N VAL A 90 -1.51 -14.79 10.69
CA VAL A 90 -2.93 -14.68 10.99
C VAL A 90 -3.61 -14.04 9.80
N GLN A 91 -4.46 -14.78 9.13
CA GLN A 91 -5.26 -14.29 8.01
C GLN A 91 -6.71 -14.23 8.47
N ILE A 92 -7.23 -13.02 8.51
CA ILE A 92 -8.67 -12.83 8.60
C ILE A 92 -9.15 -13.03 7.18
N ASP A 93 -10.02 -13.98 6.96
CA ASP A 93 -10.60 -14.23 5.64
C ASP A 93 -11.16 -12.93 5.12
N SER A 94 -10.36 -12.27 4.30
CA SER A 94 -10.90 -11.29 3.39
C SER A 94 -11.74 -12.10 2.44
N PRO A 95 -13.01 -11.85 2.38
CA PRO A 95 -13.78 -12.45 1.34
C PRO A 95 -13.14 -12.04 0.01
N GLN A 96 -12.57 -12.99 -0.70
CA GLN A 96 -12.72 -13.03 -2.15
C GLN A 96 -14.21 -13.25 -2.48
N GLU A 97 -15.07 -12.94 -1.54
CA GLU A 97 -16.43 -12.67 -1.78
C GLU A 97 -16.41 -11.44 -2.69
N GLN A 98 -16.50 -11.70 -3.99
CA GLN A 98 -17.12 -10.78 -4.90
C GLN A 98 -18.27 -10.20 -4.09
N HIS A 99 -18.13 -8.93 -3.71
CA HIS A 99 -19.23 -8.26 -3.01
C HIS A 99 -20.44 -8.53 -3.89
N ALA A 100 -21.35 -9.39 -3.43
CA ALA A 100 -22.49 -9.84 -4.22
C ALA A 100 -23.33 -8.66 -4.73
N ASN A 101 -23.12 -7.50 -4.12
CA ASN A 101 -23.77 -6.24 -4.45
C ASN A 101 -22.99 -5.38 -5.46
N ILE A 102 -21.79 -5.78 -5.92
CA ILE A 102 -21.00 -5.04 -6.91
C ILE A 102 -20.90 -5.87 -8.18
N LYS A 103 -21.56 -5.42 -9.22
CA LYS A 103 -21.42 -6.01 -10.56
C LYS A 103 -20.13 -5.48 -11.18
N GLN A 104 -19.16 -6.36 -11.37
CA GLN A 104 -17.87 -6.04 -12.02
C GLN A 104 -17.88 -6.60 -13.43
N VAL A 105 -17.49 -5.78 -14.41
CA VAL A 105 -17.39 -6.18 -15.81
C VAL A 105 -16.05 -5.71 -16.37
N LEU A 106 -15.34 -6.62 -17.00
CA LEU A 106 -14.06 -6.33 -17.66
C LEU A 106 -14.31 -6.20 -19.18
N PHE A 107 -13.80 -5.11 -19.74
CA PHE A 107 -13.82 -4.87 -21.17
C PHE A 107 -12.40 -4.82 -21.72
N TRP A 108 -12.21 -5.47 -22.87
CA TRP A 108 -10.96 -5.37 -23.62
C TRP A 108 -11.04 -4.21 -24.61
N ALA A 109 -10.00 -3.40 -24.68
CA ALA A 109 -9.89 -2.31 -25.62
C ALA A 109 -8.66 -2.51 -26.49
N ASP A 110 -8.81 -2.37 -27.82
CA ASP A 110 -7.74 -2.60 -28.76
C ASP A 110 -6.68 -1.48 -28.72
N ASN A 111 -7.10 -0.27 -28.39
CA ASN A 111 -6.26 0.91 -28.29
C ASN A 111 -6.90 1.99 -27.42
N ALA A 112 -6.21 3.11 -27.23
CA ALA A 112 -6.68 4.23 -26.40
C ALA A 112 -8.00 4.84 -26.89
N ASP A 113 -8.19 4.96 -28.20
CA ASP A 113 -9.43 5.51 -28.79
C ASP A 113 -10.63 4.58 -28.56
N HIS A 114 -10.43 3.28 -28.69
CA HIS A 114 -11.45 2.30 -28.40
C HIS A 114 -11.84 2.33 -26.91
N LYS A 115 -10.84 2.40 -26.03
CA LYS A 115 -11.05 2.52 -24.59
C LYS A 115 -11.87 3.77 -24.23
N ARG A 116 -11.59 4.89 -24.90
CA ARG A 116 -12.32 6.13 -24.72
C ARG A 116 -13.78 6.03 -25.15
N LYS A 117 -14.02 5.44 -26.31
CA LYS A 117 -15.38 5.20 -26.82
C LYS A 117 -16.19 4.29 -25.92
N LEU A 118 -15.57 3.27 -25.32
CA LEU A 118 -16.21 2.41 -24.33
C LEU A 118 -16.62 3.20 -23.08
N LEU A 119 -15.76 4.06 -22.57
CA LEU A 119 -16.08 4.92 -21.42
C LEU A 119 -17.26 5.85 -21.74
N ASP A 120 -17.22 6.50 -22.89
CA ASP A 120 -18.28 7.40 -23.36
C ASP A 120 -19.62 6.68 -23.49
N HIS A 121 -19.60 5.47 -24.06
CA HIS A 121 -20.80 4.63 -24.19
C HIS A 121 -21.44 4.34 -22.83
N TRP A 122 -20.65 3.97 -21.84
CA TRP A 122 -21.16 3.66 -20.51
C TRP A 122 -21.63 4.88 -19.73
N LEU A 123 -20.93 6.00 -19.85
CA LEU A 123 -21.31 7.24 -19.16
C LEU A 123 -22.60 7.87 -19.72
N ARG A 124 -23.00 7.51 -20.96
CA ARG A 124 -24.27 7.94 -21.58
C ARG A 124 -25.46 7.09 -21.16
N ASP A 125 -25.27 6.04 -20.39
CA ASP A 125 -26.35 5.22 -19.88
C ASP A 125 -27.21 6.02 -18.90
N ALA A 126 -28.50 6.22 -19.26
CA ALA A 126 -29.43 7.01 -18.47
C ALA A 126 -29.73 6.43 -17.07
N SER A 127 -29.36 5.19 -16.81
CA SER A 127 -29.46 4.54 -15.49
C SER A 127 -28.37 4.95 -14.52
N ILE A 128 -27.28 5.55 -15.01
CA ILE A 128 -26.15 5.99 -14.19
C ILE A 128 -26.40 7.39 -13.67
N ASN A 129 -26.67 7.50 -12.37
CA ASN A 129 -26.87 8.79 -11.71
C ASN A 129 -25.58 9.41 -11.20
N GLN A 130 -24.58 8.59 -10.92
CA GLN A 130 -23.29 9.04 -10.39
C GLN A 130 -22.19 8.07 -10.86
N ALA A 131 -21.06 8.62 -11.28
CA ALA A 131 -19.90 7.84 -11.72
C ALA A 131 -18.61 8.39 -11.14
N ILE A 132 -17.67 7.50 -10.86
CA ILE A 132 -16.27 7.84 -10.52
C ILE A 132 -15.39 7.15 -11.56
N VAL A 133 -14.52 7.93 -12.21
CA VAL A 133 -13.57 7.43 -13.19
C VAL A 133 -12.15 7.57 -12.62
N PHE A 134 -11.43 6.46 -12.53
CA PHE A 134 -10.04 6.44 -12.11
C PHE A 134 -9.12 6.40 -13.33
N ALA A 135 -8.05 7.17 -13.31
CA ALA A 135 -7.00 7.16 -14.32
C ALA A 135 -5.62 7.01 -13.66
N SER A 136 -4.61 6.67 -14.46
CA SER A 136 -3.28 6.36 -13.94
C SER A 136 -2.47 7.59 -13.56
N THR A 137 -2.77 8.74 -14.17
CA THR A 137 -2.02 9.99 -13.95
C THR A 137 -2.94 11.19 -13.77
N GLN A 138 -2.43 12.25 -13.13
CA GLN A 138 -3.15 13.51 -12.98
C GLN A 138 -3.48 14.13 -14.34
N ILE A 139 -2.55 14.10 -15.28
CA ILE A 139 -2.76 14.63 -16.64
C ILE A 139 -3.94 13.95 -17.34
N GLU A 140 -4.04 12.62 -17.21
CA GLU A 140 -5.18 11.87 -17.74
C GLU A 140 -6.49 12.25 -17.05
N CYS A 141 -6.48 12.44 -15.73
CA CYS A 141 -7.65 12.87 -14.98
C CYS A 141 -8.13 14.24 -15.44
N ASP A 142 -7.23 15.21 -15.57
CA ASP A 142 -7.54 16.58 -16.00
C ASP A 142 -8.06 16.62 -17.45
N GLY A 143 -7.43 15.83 -18.34
CA GLY A 143 -7.88 15.67 -19.71
C GLY A 143 -9.29 15.08 -19.81
N LEU A 144 -9.54 14.00 -19.06
CA LEU A 144 -10.85 13.35 -18.97
C LEU A 144 -11.94 14.30 -18.44
N ALA A 145 -11.63 15.01 -17.37
CA ALA A 145 -12.58 15.97 -16.78
C ALA A 145 -12.98 17.05 -17.78
N THR A 146 -12.01 17.60 -18.54
CA THR A 146 -12.27 18.61 -19.57
C THR A 146 -13.14 18.09 -20.70
N GLU A 147 -12.90 16.87 -21.17
CA GLU A 147 -13.67 16.26 -22.27
C GLU A 147 -15.08 15.86 -21.85
N LEU A 148 -15.26 15.40 -20.62
CA LEU A 148 -16.56 14.94 -20.11
C LEU A 148 -17.48 16.11 -19.69
N GLN A 149 -16.96 17.35 -19.62
CA GLN A 149 -17.77 18.56 -19.35
C GLN A 149 -18.42 19.15 -20.62
N GLN A 150 -18.10 18.64 -21.81
CA GLN A 150 -18.68 19.05 -23.09
C GLN A 150 -19.90 18.16 -23.43
#